data_710c53a95c06d81a122f002d47339235
#
_entry.id   710c53a95c06d81a122f002d47339235
#
_cell.length_a   1.000
_cell.length_b   1.000
_cell.length_c   1.000
_cell.angle_alpha   90.00
_cell.angle_beta   90.00
_cell.angle_gamma   90.00
#
_symmetry.space_group_name_H-M   'P 1'
#
loop_
_entity.id
_entity.type
_entity.pdbx_description
1 polymer ?
#
loop_
_entity_poly.entity_id
_entity_poly.type
_entity_poly.pdbx_seq_one_letter_code
_entity_poly.pdbx_strand_id
1 'polypeptide(L)'
;KYDLIVSNPPYIKKLDFRKLNKDVINYEPKLALDGGLDGLSKIRKVIKKSSELVKLNGKLIIEIASDQKKMVKKILIENGFFVNKVAKDLSKNDRCIISTKIK
;
A
#
# COMPACT_ATOMS: atom_id res chain seq x y z
N LYS A 1 5.83 -16.29 -1.07
CA LYS A 1 5.76 -14.83 -1.13
C LYS A 1 5.03 -14.38 -2.38
N TYR A 2 4.63 -13.12 -2.42
CA TYR A 2 3.75 -12.60 -3.46
C TYR A 2 4.49 -11.66 -4.40
N ASP A 3 4.08 -11.65 -5.66
CA ASP A 3 4.60 -10.72 -6.66
C ASP A 3 3.97 -9.34 -6.52
N LEU A 4 2.75 -9.28 -6.02
CA LEU A 4 2.00 -8.04 -5.90
C LEU A 4 1.12 -8.07 -4.67
N ILE A 5 1.18 -7.01 -3.88
CA ILE A 5 0.29 -6.80 -2.75
C ILE A 5 -0.44 -5.48 -2.98
N VAL A 6 -1.75 -5.52 -2.80
CA VAL A 6 -2.59 -4.32 -2.89
C VAL A 6 -3.29 -4.13 -1.56
N SER A 7 -3.18 -2.93 -1.00
CA SER A 7 -3.86 -2.57 0.22
C SER A 7 -4.89 -1.49 -0.06
N ASN A 8 -6.15 -1.80 0.17
CA ASN A 8 -7.27 -0.90 -0.08
C ASN A 8 -7.99 -0.55 1.21
N PRO A 9 -8.30 0.73 1.44
CA PRO A 9 -9.20 1.08 2.53
C PRO A 9 -10.61 0.53 2.28
N PRO A 10 -11.37 0.26 3.33
CA PRO A 10 -12.71 -0.32 3.16
C PRO A 10 -13.70 0.55 2.40
N TYR A 11 -13.51 1.86 2.40
CA TYR A 11 -14.43 2.79 1.76
C TYR A 11 -14.25 2.85 0.25
N ILE A 12 -13.21 2.21 -0.29
CA ILE A 12 -12.95 2.24 -1.72
C ILE A 12 -13.44 0.95 -2.35
N LYS A 13 -14.10 1.11 -3.49
CA LYS A 13 -14.60 -0.03 -4.23
C LYS A 13 -13.43 -0.93 -4.63
N LYS A 14 -13.51 -2.19 -4.28
CA LYS A 14 -12.45 -3.13 -4.58
C LYS A 14 -12.36 -3.41 -6.05
N LEU A 15 -11.15 -3.43 -6.54
CA LEU A 15 -10.85 -3.99 -7.84
C LEU A 15 -10.54 -5.47 -7.64
N ASP A 16 -10.91 -6.28 -8.59
CA ASP A 16 -10.67 -7.71 -8.47
C ASP A 16 -9.33 -8.08 -9.09
N PHE A 17 -8.27 -7.82 -8.34
CA PHE A 17 -6.92 -8.10 -8.81
C PHE A 17 -6.61 -9.59 -8.89
N ARG A 18 -7.40 -10.42 -8.25
CA ARG A 18 -7.15 -11.87 -8.26
C ARG A 18 -7.30 -12.47 -9.65
N LYS A 19 -8.04 -11.80 -10.50
CA LYS A 19 -8.19 -12.25 -11.89
C LYS A 19 -6.95 -12.00 -12.72
N LEU A 20 -6.05 -11.17 -12.23
CA LEU A 20 -4.87 -10.77 -12.98
C LEU A 20 -3.68 -11.67 -12.71
N ASN A 21 -3.55 -12.18 -11.48
CA ASN A 21 -2.39 -12.96 -11.09
C ASN A 21 -2.71 -13.77 -9.84
N LYS A 22 -2.33 -15.06 -9.85
CA LYS A 22 -2.52 -15.93 -8.68
C LYS A 22 -1.74 -15.45 -7.46
N ASP A 23 -0.64 -14.74 -7.67
CA ASP A 23 0.24 -14.31 -6.61
C ASP A 23 -0.11 -12.93 -6.07
N VAL A 24 -1.30 -12.45 -6.37
CA VAL A 24 -1.79 -11.18 -5.85
C VAL A 24 -2.54 -11.43 -4.55
N ILE A 25 -2.24 -10.64 -3.54
CA ILE A 25 -3.02 -10.64 -2.31
C ILE A 25 -3.61 -9.24 -2.10
N ASN A 26 -4.88 -9.21 -1.74
CA ASN A 26 -5.57 -7.99 -1.38
C ASN A 26 -5.64 -7.91 0.14
N TYR A 27 -4.77 -7.10 0.71
CA TYR A 27 -4.63 -6.99 2.14
C TYR A 27 -5.47 -5.85 2.70
N GLU A 28 -6.45 -6.20 3.51
CA GLU A 28 -7.31 -5.21 4.17
C GLU A 28 -7.12 -5.33 5.68
N PRO A 29 -6.53 -4.32 6.32
CA PRO A 29 -6.41 -4.34 7.76
C PRO A 29 -7.80 -4.27 8.39
N LYS A 30 -8.13 -5.25 9.21
CA LYS A 30 -9.44 -5.28 9.87
C LYS A 30 -9.57 -4.25 10.97
N LEU A 31 -8.48 -3.64 11.35
CA LEU A 31 -8.46 -2.66 12.43
C LEU A 31 -8.71 -1.25 11.94
N ALA A 32 -9.61 -1.13 10.99
CA ALA A 32 -9.86 0.15 10.36
C ALA A 32 -10.35 1.21 11.33
N LEU A 33 -10.88 0.83 12.47
CA LEU A 33 -11.42 1.79 13.40
C LEU A 33 -10.40 2.42 14.31
N ASP A 34 -9.21 1.85 14.38
CA ASP A 34 -8.17 2.31 15.28
C ASP A 34 -6.95 2.74 14.49
N GLY A 35 -7.02 3.92 13.92
CA GLY A 35 -5.96 4.43 13.07
C GLY A 35 -4.77 5.02 13.80
N GLY A 36 -4.80 5.05 15.13
CA GLY A 36 -3.78 5.75 15.88
C GLY A 36 -3.99 7.26 15.82
N LEU A 37 -3.12 7.99 16.48
CA LEU A 37 -3.29 9.45 16.61
C LEU A 37 -3.09 10.17 15.28
N ASP A 38 -2.20 9.68 14.43
CA ASP A 38 -1.86 10.34 13.18
C ASP A 38 -2.44 9.62 11.96
N GLY A 39 -3.26 8.59 12.18
CA GLY A 39 -3.82 7.81 11.09
C GLY A 39 -2.82 6.95 10.36
N LEU A 40 -1.57 6.92 10.81
CA LEU A 40 -0.50 6.21 10.11
C LEU A 40 -0.11 4.89 10.75
N SER A 41 -0.61 4.59 11.94
CA SER A 41 -0.21 3.37 12.64
C SER A 41 -0.56 2.11 11.85
N LYS A 42 -1.73 2.10 11.22
CA LYS A 42 -2.13 0.97 10.37
C LYS A 42 -1.29 0.90 9.13
N ILE A 43 -1.03 2.03 8.52
CA ILE A 43 -0.20 2.09 7.31
C ILE A 43 1.18 1.54 7.61
N ARG A 44 1.75 1.88 8.77
CA ARG A 44 3.03 1.33 9.18
C ARG A 44 2.99 -0.18 9.30
N LYS A 45 1.92 -0.71 9.91
CA LYS A 45 1.75 -2.16 10.05
C LYS A 45 1.59 -2.85 8.70
N VAL A 46 0.80 -2.26 7.83
CA VAL A 46 0.58 -2.81 6.48
C VAL A 46 1.88 -2.85 5.70
N ILE A 47 2.63 -1.78 5.72
CA ILE A 47 3.88 -1.71 4.97
C ILE A 47 4.90 -2.69 5.52
N LYS A 48 5.03 -2.75 6.84
CA LYS A 48 5.95 -3.70 7.45
C LYS A 48 5.58 -5.13 7.10
N LYS A 49 4.31 -5.49 7.23
CA LYS A 49 3.86 -6.84 6.90
C LYS A 49 4.06 -7.14 5.41
N SER A 50 3.75 -6.17 4.56
CA SER A 50 3.94 -6.33 3.12
C SER A 50 5.40 -6.54 2.76
N SER A 51 6.30 -5.85 3.46
CA SER A 51 7.74 -6.03 3.20
C SER A 51 8.20 -7.44 3.49
N GLU A 52 7.51 -8.14 4.40
CA GLU A 52 7.82 -9.53 4.73
C GLU A 52 7.20 -10.51 3.74
N LEU A 53 6.08 -10.14 3.12
CA LEU A 53 5.31 -11.04 2.28
C LEU A 53 5.60 -10.91 0.79
N VAL A 54 6.06 -9.76 0.35
CA VAL A 54 6.31 -9.52 -1.06
C VAL A 54 7.71 -10.00 -1.44
N LYS A 55 7.84 -10.55 -2.64
CA LYS A 55 9.14 -10.96 -3.17
C LYS A 55 10.03 -9.76 -3.43
N LEU A 56 11.32 -9.98 -3.43
CA LEU A 56 12.25 -8.98 -3.95
C LEU A 56 11.84 -8.66 -5.39
N ASN A 57 11.80 -7.40 -5.73
CA ASN A 57 11.31 -6.87 -7.00
C ASN A 57 9.79 -6.97 -7.16
N GLY A 58 9.08 -7.47 -6.16
CA GLY A 58 7.63 -7.44 -6.15
C GLY A 58 7.10 -6.05 -5.83
N LYS A 59 5.82 -5.85 -6.04
CA LYS A 59 5.18 -4.54 -5.93
C LYS A 59 4.23 -4.48 -4.75
N LEU A 60 4.19 -3.30 -4.14
CA LEU A 60 3.16 -2.95 -3.19
C LEU A 60 2.43 -1.71 -3.70
N ILE A 61 1.13 -1.83 -3.86
CA ILE A 61 0.26 -0.70 -4.20
C ILE A 61 -0.57 -0.40 -2.98
N ILE A 62 -0.43 0.81 -2.44
CA ILE A 62 -1.14 1.18 -1.22
C ILE A 62 -1.93 2.45 -1.47
N GLU A 63 -3.21 2.42 -1.09
CA GLU A 63 -4.05 3.60 -1.14
C GLU A 63 -3.83 4.46 0.08
N ILE A 64 -3.90 5.77 -0.13
CA ILE A 64 -3.63 6.75 0.92
C ILE A 64 -4.67 7.87 0.88
N ALA A 65 -4.76 8.59 1.98
CA ALA A 65 -5.42 9.89 1.97
C ALA A 65 -4.47 10.91 1.34
N SER A 66 -5.03 11.93 0.70
CA SER A 66 -4.24 12.88 -0.09
C SER A 66 -3.18 13.62 0.72
N ASP A 67 -3.38 13.78 2.02
CA ASP A 67 -2.44 14.47 2.89
C ASP A 67 -1.37 13.55 3.50
N GLN A 68 -1.37 12.27 3.16
CA GLN A 68 -0.45 11.29 3.75
C GLN A 68 0.76 10.97 2.88
N LYS A 69 0.84 11.53 1.69
CA LYS A 69 1.83 11.12 0.70
C LYS A 69 3.27 11.15 1.23
N LYS A 70 3.67 12.25 1.84
CA LYS A 70 5.05 12.40 2.31
C LYS A 70 5.42 11.35 3.34
N MET A 71 4.55 11.15 4.31
CA MET A 71 4.83 10.22 5.40
C MET A 71 4.81 8.78 4.92
N VAL A 72 3.87 8.44 4.05
CA VAL A 72 3.80 7.08 3.53
C VAL A 72 5.02 6.76 2.67
N LYS A 73 5.48 7.70 1.85
CA LYS A 73 6.71 7.50 1.08
C LYS A 73 7.90 7.23 2.01
N LYS A 74 8.00 7.97 3.09
CA LYS A 74 9.07 7.78 4.07
C LYS A 74 9.01 6.38 4.67
N ILE A 75 7.82 5.95 5.09
CA ILE A 75 7.63 4.63 5.68
C ILE A 75 8.01 3.53 4.68
N LEU A 76 7.62 3.69 3.43
CA LEU A 76 7.97 2.73 2.39
C LEU A 76 9.47 2.61 2.23
N ILE A 77 10.16 3.73 2.15
CA ILE A 77 11.61 3.74 1.99
C ILE A 77 12.28 3.08 3.19
N GLU A 78 11.81 3.35 4.40
CA GLU A 78 12.34 2.76 5.62
C GLU A 78 12.17 1.24 5.65
N ASN A 79 11.21 0.71 4.92
CA ASN A 79 10.94 -0.73 4.87
C ASN A 79 11.46 -1.41 3.60
N GLY A 80 12.35 -0.75 2.89
CA GLY A 80 13.04 -1.37 1.76
C GLY A 80 12.31 -1.28 0.43
N PHE A 81 11.38 -0.34 0.31
CA PHE A 81 10.66 -0.11 -0.94
C PHE A 81 11.19 1.09 -1.68
N PHE A 82 11.21 1.00 -2.99
CA PHE A 82 11.45 2.13 -3.88
C PHE A 82 10.10 2.63 -4.40
N VAL A 83 9.86 3.91 -4.26
CA VAL A 83 8.58 4.50 -4.72
C VAL A 83 8.67 4.75 -6.21
N ASN A 84 7.84 4.05 -6.98
CA ASN A 84 7.85 4.16 -8.44
C ASN A 84 6.98 5.32 -8.91
N LYS A 85 5.78 5.46 -8.32
CA LYS A 85 4.81 6.41 -8.82
C LYS A 85 3.77 6.70 -7.77
N VAL A 86 3.27 7.92 -7.76
CA VAL A 86 2.08 8.29 -7.01
C VAL A 86 0.97 8.54 -8.04
N ALA A 87 -0.07 7.71 -7.98
CA ALA A 87 -1.20 7.83 -8.91
C ALA A 87 -2.26 8.72 -8.31
N LYS A 88 -2.87 9.55 -9.14
CA LYS A 88 -3.91 10.49 -8.74
C LYS A 88 -5.27 10.01 -9.20
N ASP A 89 -6.31 10.42 -8.47
CA ASP A 89 -7.67 10.17 -8.90
C ASP A 89 -8.11 11.21 -9.96
N LEU A 90 -9.36 11.13 -10.38
CA LEU A 90 -9.88 12.05 -11.39
C LEU A 90 -9.92 13.50 -10.92
N SER A 91 -9.95 13.71 -9.61
CA SER A 91 -9.91 15.07 -9.02
C SER A 91 -8.48 15.53 -8.76
N LYS A 92 -7.49 14.78 -9.22
CA LYS A 92 -6.07 15.06 -9.09
C LYS A 92 -5.55 15.03 -7.66
N ASN A 93 -6.24 14.28 -6.79
CA ASN A 93 -5.75 14.02 -5.44
C ASN A 93 -4.89 12.76 -5.46
N ASP A 94 -3.80 12.78 -4.70
CA ASP A 94 -2.96 11.60 -4.58
C ASP A 94 -3.76 10.47 -3.92
N ARG A 95 -3.80 9.29 -4.53
CA ARG A 95 -4.61 8.18 -4.07
C ARG A 95 -3.84 6.90 -3.83
N CYS A 96 -2.90 6.59 -4.69
CA CYS A 96 -2.15 5.34 -4.60
C CYS A 96 -0.68 5.59 -4.72
N ILE A 97 0.10 4.84 -3.97
CA ILE A 97 1.54 4.80 -4.16
C ILE A 97 1.90 3.41 -4.65
N ILE A 98 2.62 3.38 -5.76
CA ILE A 98 3.13 2.15 -6.34
C ILE A 98 4.61 2.06 -6.00
N SER A 99 5.01 0.96 -5.39
CA SER A 99 6.38 0.78 -4.94
C SER A 99 6.89 -0.62 -5.27
N THR A 100 8.21 -0.76 -5.26
CA THR A 100 8.89 -2.00 -5.55
C THR A 100 9.79 -2.37 -4.38
N LYS A 101 9.78 -3.62 -3.97
CA LYS A 101 10.66 -4.11 -2.92
C LYS A 101 12.06 -4.25 -3.46
N ILE A 102 13.01 -3.51 -2.90
CA ILE A 102 14.40 -3.53 -3.38
C ILE A 102 15.40 -4.04 -2.37
N LYS A 103 14.99 -4.19 -1.11
CA LYS A 103 15.90 -4.75 -0.09
C LYS A 103 15.17 -5.71 0.82
#